data_c0757023cefeaec91699f3a3137a0393
#
_entry.id   c0757023cefeaec91699f3a3137a0393
#
_cell.length_a   1.000
_cell.length_b   1.000
_cell.length_c   1.000
_cell.angle_alpha   90.00
_cell.angle_beta   90.00
_cell.angle_gamma   90.00
#
_symmetry.space_group_name_H-M   'P 1'
#
loop_
_entity.id
_entity.type
_entity.pdbx_description
1 polymer ?
#
loop_
_entity_poly.entity_id
_entity_poly.type
_entity_poly.pdbx_seq_one_letter_code
_entity_poly.pdbx_strand_id
1 'polypeptide(L)'
;MAVAALDASHVAHAACREAVRTHRPRLAGHAAIETFSVLTRMPGGLAISPTDAVDAVGTIFGEPLWLTPEQTKDLYARLRTLGLSGGAVYDALVATATTANRCRLLTRDLRARPTYELLGVEVDYLT
;
A
#
# COMPACT_ATOMS: atom_id res chain seq x y z
N MET A 1 -3.93 -1.87 -5.35
CA MET A 1 -5.28 -1.38 -5.03
C MET A 1 -5.41 0.14 -5.15
N ALA A 2 -4.55 0.94 -4.54
CA ALA A 2 -4.65 2.41 -4.57
C ALA A 2 -4.66 2.99 -5.99
N VAL A 3 -3.71 2.60 -6.83
CA VAL A 3 -3.68 3.04 -8.24
C VAL A 3 -4.97 2.67 -8.98
N ALA A 4 -5.45 1.44 -8.82
CA ALA A 4 -6.70 1.00 -9.45
C ALA A 4 -7.91 1.82 -9.00
N ALA A 5 -7.94 2.29 -7.77
CA ALA A 5 -9.02 3.16 -7.28
C ALA A 5 -8.96 4.57 -7.88
N LEU A 6 -7.79 5.02 -8.28
CA LEU A 6 -7.56 6.37 -8.82
C LEU A 6 -7.57 6.41 -10.35
N ASP A 7 -7.28 5.30 -11.01
CA ASP A 7 -7.20 5.19 -12.48
C ASP A 7 -8.48 4.57 -13.05
N ALA A 8 -9.32 5.40 -13.65
CA ALA A 8 -10.59 4.99 -14.23
C ALA A 8 -10.44 4.00 -15.39
N SER A 9 -9.26 3.92 -16.01
CA SER A 9 -8.98 2.96 -17.09
C SER A 9 -8.63 1.55 -16.58
N HIS A 10 -8.34 1.42 -15.28
CA HIS A 10 -7.93 0.14 -14.70
C HIS A 10 -9.11 -0.83 -14.62
N VAL A 11 -8.88 -2.10 -15.01
CA VAL A 11 -9.93 -3.14 -15.01
C VAL A 11 -10.61 -3.32 -13.64
N ALA A 12 -9.89 -3.11 -12.54
CA ALA A 12 -10.39 -3.24 -11.18
C ALA A 12 -10.85 -1.91 -10.56
N HIS A 13 -10.98 -0.84 -11.36
CA HIS A 13 -11.29 0.50 -10.85
C HIS A 13 -12.57 0.52 -10.03
N ALA A 14 -13.67 -0.01 -10.56
CA ALA A 14 -14.97 0.03 -9.88
C ALA A 14 -14.92 -0.68 -8.51
N ALA A 15 -14.34 -1.88 -8.46
CA ALA A 15 -14.23 -2.64 -7.22
C ALA A 15 -13.33 -1.95 -6.18
N CYS A 16 -12.19 -1.43 -6.63
CA CYS A 16 -11.26 -0.74 -5.73
C CYS A 16 -11.83 0.59 -5.23
N ARG A 17 -12.50 1.33 -6.09
CA ARG A 17 -13.15 2.59 -5.71
C ARG A 17 -14.27 2.37 -4.70
N GLU A 18 -15.08 1.33 -4.88
CA GLU A 18 -16.13 0.97 -3.92
C GLU A 18 -15.52 0.56 -2.58
N ALA A 19 -14.45 -0.22 -2.60
CA ALA A 19 -13.73 -0.60 -1.37
C ALA A 19 -13.18 0.63 -0.63
N VAL A 20 -12.62 1.59 -1.34
CA VAL A 20 -12.14 2.85 -0.76
C VAL A 20 -13.30 3.64 -0.13
N ARG A 21 -14.43 3.71 -0.82
CA ARG A 21 -15.61 4.42 -0.31
C ARG A 21 -16.17 3.76 0.95
N THR A 22 -16.23 2.44 0.96
CA THR A 22 -16.81 1.65 2.06
C THR A 22 -15.91 1.62 3.28
N HIS A 23 -14.63 1.32 3.08
CA HIS A 23 -13.68 1.08 4.17
C HIS A 23 -12.91 2.33 4.59
N ARG A 24 -12.87 3.37 3.75
CA ARG A 24 -12.10 4.60 3.97
C ARG A 24 -10.66 4.30 4.41
N PRO A 25 -9.92 3.47 3.65
CA PRO A 25 -8.60 3.01 4.06
C PRO A 25 -7.59 4.14 4.04
N ARG A 26 -6.58 4.00 4.88
CA ARG A 26 -5.35 4.79 4.80
C ARG A 26 -4.27 3.97 4.10
N LEU A 27 -3.30 4.63 3.50
CA LEU A 27 -2.15 3.96 2.89
C LEU A 27 -1.03 3.81 3.91
N ALA A 28 -0.36 2.65 3.91
CA ALA A 28 0.96 2.56 4.52
C ALA A 28 1.90 3.55 3.82
N GLY A 29 2.87 4.12 4.55
CA GLY A 29 3.77 5.13 4.01
C GLY A 29 4.47 4.68 2.73
N HIS A 30 4.99 3.44 2.71
CA HIS A 30 5.60 2.87 1.52
C HIS A 30 4.60 2.78 0.35
N ALA A 31 3.37 2.36 0.59
CA ALA A 31 2.33 2.27 -0.42
C ALA A 31 1.96 3.65 -0.99
N ALA A 32 1.98 4.70 -0.17
CA ALA A 32 1.75 6.06 -0.63
C ALA A 32 2.85 6.52 -1.60
N ILE A 33 4.11 6.23 -1.28
CA ILE A 33 5.25 6.56 -2.15
C ILE A 33 5.17 5.77 -3.46
N GLU A 34 4.87 4.49 -3.42
CA GLU A 34 4.69 3.67 -4.64
C GLU A 34 3.54 4.19 -5.49
N THR A 35 2.42 4.54 -4.88
CA THR A 35 1.25 5.09 -5.59
C THR A 35 1.63 6.39 -6.29
N PHE A 36 2.31 7.30 -5.61
CA PHE A 36 2.84 8.51 -6.20
C PHE A 36 3.74 8.21 -7.41
N SER A 37 4.68 7.28 -7.25
CA SER A 37 5.60 6.90 -8.33
C SER A 37 4.84 6.42 -9.57
N VAL A 38 3.83 5.58 -9.40
CA VAL A 38 3.02 5.07 -10.52
C VAL A 38 2.21 6.18 -11.16
N LEU A 39 1.50 7.01 -10.39
CA LEU A 39 0.66 8.09 -10.92
C LEU A 39 1.45 9.10 -11.74
N THR A 40 2.68 9.37 -11.37
CA THR A 40 3.52 10.35 -12.06
C THR A 40 4.24 9.80 -13.30
N ARG A 41 4.20 8.48 -13.55
CA ARG A 41 4.86 7.83 -14.70
C ARG A 41 3.93 6.99 -15.57
N MET A 42 2.61 7.08 -15.39
CA MET A 42 1.66 6.29 -16.17
C MET A 42 1.78 6.60 -17.67
N PRO A 43 1.75 5.57 -18.54
CA PRO A 43 1.88 5.77 -19.99
C PRO A 43 0.62 6.33 -20.62
N GLY A 44 0.69 6.68 -21.92
CA GLY A 44 -0.47 7.05 -22.73
C GLY A 44 -1.12 8.39 -22.33
N GLY A 45 -0.34 9.32 -21.78
CA GLY A 45 -0.84 10.63 -21.36
C GLY A 45 -1.64 10.61 -20.05
N LEU A 46 -1.63 9.51 -19.32
CA LEU A 46 -2.32 9.35 -18.03
C LEU A 46 -1.51 9.86 -16.84
N ALA A 47 -0.21 10.11 -17.02
CA ALA A 47 0.63 10.62 -15.95
C ALA A 47 0.16 11.99 -15.49
N ILE A 48 0.12 12.18 -14.17
CA ILE A 48 -0.28 13.46 -13.56
C ILE A 48 0.93 14.16 -12.93
N SER A 49 0.80 15.44 -12.65
CA SER A 49 1.88 16.22 -12.02
C SER A 49 2.18 15.71 -10.61
N PRO A 50 3.40 15.92 -10.09
CA PRO A 50 3.71 15.60 -8.69
C PRO A 50 2.77 16.27 -7.69
N THR A 51 2.39 17.53 -7.90
CA THR A 51 1.44 18.23 -7.04
C THR A 51 0.08 17.55 -7.04
N ASP A 52 -0.46 17.23 -8.22
CA ASP A 52 -1.76 16.57 -8.33
C ASP A 52 -1.74 15.17 -7.73
N ALA A 53 -0.62 14.45 -7.84
CA ALA A 53 -0.48 13.11 -7.26
C ALA A 53 -0.52 13.16 -5.72
N VAL A 54 0.21 14.08 -5.09
CA VAL A 54 0.17 14.25 -3.63
C VAL A 54 -1.23 14.66 -3.18
N ASP A 55 -1.84 15.60 -3.87
CA ASP A 55 -3.17 16.11 -3.52
C ASP A 55 -4.24 15.02 -3.66
N ALA A 56 -4.19 14.23 -4.72
CA ALA A 56 -5.13 13.11 -4.93
C ALA A 56 -5.01 12.04 -3.84
N VAL A 57 -3.80 11.63 -3.51
CA VAL A 57 -3.55 10.65 -2.46
C VAL A 57 -4.04 11.18 -1.11
N GLY A 58 -3.71 12.41 -0.77
CA GLY A 58 -4.11 13.04 0.48
C GLY A 58 -5.63 13.22 0.61
N THR A 59 -6.30 13.60 -0.48
CA THR A 59 -7.76 13.80 -0.50
C THR A 59 -8.51 12.46 -0.35
N ILE A 60 -8.04 11.41 -1.02
CA ILE A 60 -8.74 10.11 -1.06
C ILE A 60 -8.43 9.26 0.17
N PHE A 61 -7.16 9.21 0.60
CA PHE A 61 -6.70 8.29 1.65
C PHE A 61 -6.30 8.98 2.95
N GLY A 62 -6.20 10.31 2.96
CA GLY A 62 -5.71 11.04 4.12
C GLY A 62 -4.20 10.88 4.35
N GLU A 63 -3.76 11.20 5.55
CA GLU A 63 -2.35 11.07 5.93
C GLU A 63 -1.92 9.60 5.93
N PRO A 64 -0.81 9.25 5.25
CA PRO A 64 -0.30 7.89 5.29
C PRO A 64 0.10 7.44 6.70
N LEU A 65 0.10 6.13 6.91
CA LEU A 65 0.58 5.50 8.14
C LEU A 65 2.10 5.29 8.03
N TRP A 66 2.86 6.22 8.56
CA TRP A 66 4.32 6.17 8.54
C TRP A 66 4.85 5.27 9.64
N LEU A 67 5.91 4.51 9.33
CA LEU A 67 6.69 3.83 10.36
C LEU A 67 7.58 4.84 11.08
N THR A 68 7.74 4.66 12.38
CA THR A 68 8.77 5.39 13.13
C THR A 68 10.15 4.90 12.71
N PRO A 69 11.23 5.70 12.93
CA PRO A 69 12.60 5.24 12.68
C PRO A 69 12.92 3.93 13.43
N GLU A 70 12.44 3.78 14.65
CA GLU A 70 12.64 2.58 15.48
C GLU A 70 11.96 1.36 14.85
N GLN A 71 10.71 1.50 14.41
CA GLN A 71 9.96 0.42 13.75
C GLN A 71 10.65 -0.01 12.45
N THR A 72 11.16 0.93 11.67
CA THR A 72 11.91 0.64 10.44
C THR A 72 13.20 -0.09 10.74
N LYS A 73 13.96 0.35 11.75
CA LYS A 73 15.20 -0.31 12.16
C LYS A 73 14.96 -1.72 12.68
N ASP A 74 13.91 -1.91 13.45
CA ASP A 74 13.51 -3.23 13.97
C ASP A 74 13.17 -4.20 12.83
N LEU A 75 12.40 -3.74 11.84
CA LEU A 75 12.12 -4.55 10.65
C LEU A 75 13.41 -4.90 9.91
N TYR A 76 14.28 -3.92 9.68
CA TYR A 76 15.56 -4.14 9.01
C TYR A 76 16.41 -5.19 9.74
N ALA A 77 16.50 -5.11 11.05
CA ALA A 77 17.24 -6.08 11.85
C ALA A 77 16.65 -7.50 11.75
N ARG A 78 15.33 -7.62 11.64
CA ARG A 78 14.63 -8.90 11.51
C ARG A 78 14.74 -9.54 10.13
N LEU A 79 15.07 -8.76 9.10
CA LEU A 79 15.16 -9.29 7.72
C LEU A 79 16.13 -10.45 7.60
N ARG A 80 17.20 -10.49 8.41
CA ARG A 80 18.18 -11.59 8.42
C ARG A 80 17.57 -12.95 8.77
N THR A 81 16.48 -12.96 9.53
CA THR A 81 15.84 -14.19 10.03
C THR A 81 14.47 -14.46 9.42
N LEU A 82 13.87 -13.48 8.76
CA LEU A 82 12.54 -13.61 8.15
C LEU A 82 12.55 -14.42 6.84
N GLY A 83 13.71 -14.55 6.20
CA GLY A 83 13.81 -15.26 4.92
C GLY A 83 13.17 -14.52 3.75
N LEU A 84 12.94 -13.21 3.88
CA LEU A 84 12.38 -12.38 2.82
C LEU A 84 13.47 -11.82 1.92
N SER A 85 13.17 -11.72 0.62
CA SER A 85 14.07 -11.13 -0.36
C SER A 85 13.31 -10.40 -1.46
N GLY A 86 13.99 -9.46 -2.14
CA GLY A 86 13.40 -8.73 -3.26
C GLY A 86 12.15 -7.96 -2.87
N GLY A 87 11.12 -8.03 -3.72
CA GLY A 87 9.87 -7.29 -3.54
C GLY A 87 9.10 -7.63 -2.25
N ALA A 88 9.30 -8.81 -1.69
CA ALA A 88 8.64 -9.21 -0.44
C ALA A 88 9.03 -8.32 0.74
N VAL A 89 10.18 -7.67 0.69
CA VAL A 89 10.63 -6.71 1.71
C VAL A 89 9.69 -5.49 1.76
N TYR A 90 9.20 -5.05 0.61
CA TYR A 90 8.25 -3.92 0.53
C TYR A 90 6.87 -4.31 1.05
N ASP A 91 6.43 -5.55 0.81
CA ASP A 91 5.21 -6.08 1.42
C ASP A 91 5.35 -6.14 2.95
N ALA A 92 6.54 -6.46 3.45
CA ALA A 92 6.84 -6.45 4.88
C ALA A 92 6.76 -5.03 5.48
N LEU A 93 7.16 -4.00 4.75
CA LEU A 93 6.97 -2.59 5.19
C LEU A 93 5.49 -2.26 5.35
N VAL A 94 4.67 -2.65 4.39
CA VAL A 94 3.22 -2.43 4.44
C VAL A 94 2.59 -3.19 5.60
N ALA A 95 2.93 -4.47 5.76
CA ALA A 95 2.45 -5.30 6.87
C ALA A 95 2.83 -4.72 8.24
N THR A 96 4.07 -4.27 8.38
CA THR A 96 4.58 -3.67 9.63
C THR A 96 3.83 -2.38 9.96
N ALA A 97 3.60 -1.51 8.98
CA ALA A 97 2.82 -0.29 9.20
C ALA A 97 1.37 -0.60 9.61
N THR A 98 0.77 -1.62 9.02
CA THR A 98 -0.58 -2.06 9.35
C THR A 98 -0.67 -2.54 10.81
N THR A 99 0.23 -3.43 11.21
CA THR A 99 0.26 -3.98 12.58
C THR A 99 0.58 -2.90 13.61
N ALA A 100 1.56 -2.04 13.34
CA ALA A 100 1.95 -0.96 14.24
C ALA A 100 0.82 0.03 14.53
N ASN A 101 -0.11 0.18 13.59
CA ASN A 101 -1.26 1.06 13.72
C ASN A 101 -2.54 0.30 14.11
N ARG A 102 -2.45 -0.97 14.47
CA ARG A 102 -3.58 -1.83 14.89
C ARG A 102 -4.71 -1.85 13.86
N CYS A 103 -4.35 -1.87 12.58
CA CYS A 103 -5.27 -1.91 11.46
C CYS A 103 -5.33 -3.31 10.85
N ARG A 104 -6.34 -3.52 10.00
CA ARG A 104 -6.40 -4.65 9.08
C ARG A 104 -5.91 -4.17 7.71
N LEU A 105 -5.25 -5.06 6.99
CA LEU A 105 -4.76 -4.77 5.64
C LEU A 105 -5.84 -5.12 4.61
N LEU A 106 -6.16 -4.16 3.76
CA LEU A 106 -7.05 -4.39 2.63
C LEU A 106 -6.22 -4.46 1.34
N THR A 107 -6.27 -5.60 0.64
CA THR A 107 -5.44 -5.83 -0.55
C THR A 107 -6.13 -6.71 -1.58
N ARG A 108 -5.63 -6.65 -2.82
CA ARG A 108 -5.95 -7.60 -3.90
C ARG A 108 -4.76 -8.49 -4.26
N ASP A 109 -3.60 -8.24 -3.67
CA ASP A 109 -2.37 -8.94 -4.04
C ASP A 109 -2.23 -10.27 -3.29
N LEU A 110 -2.64 -11.34 -3.95
CA LEU A 110 -2.50 -12.70 -3.41
C LEU A 110 -1.05 -13.20 -3.39
N ARG A 111 -0.15 -12.58 -4.17
CA ARG A 111 1.26 -12.99 -4.20
C ARG A 111 1.96 -12.65 -2.89
N ALA A 112 1.53 -11.59 -2.23
CA ALA A 112 2.09 -11.16 -0.96
C ALA A 112 1.58 -11.96 0.26
N ARG A 113 0.60 -12.86 0.06
CA ARG A 113 0.00 -13.66 1.15
C ARG A 113 1.03 -14.33 2.04
N PRO A 114 2.07 -15.05 1.53
CA PRO A 114 3.05 -15.70 2.40
C PRO A 114 3.78 -14.72 3.31
N THR A 115 4.10 -13.52 2.82
CA THR A 115 4.74 -12.47 3.63
C THR A 115 3.79 -11.97 4.73
N TYR A 116 2.53 -11.74 4.40
CA TYR A 116 1.54 -11.28 5.38
C TYR A 116 1.27 -12.33 6.47
N GLU A 117 1.19 -13.60 6.09
CA GLU A 117 1.05 -14.70 7.04
C GLU A 117 2.27 -14.82 7.95
N LEU A 118 3.47 -14.71 7.39
CA LEU A 118 4.74 -14.75 8.14
C LEU A 118 4.80 -13.65 9.20
N LEU A 119 4.31 -12.45 8.89
CA LEU A 119 4.33 -11.30 9.79
C LEU A 119 3.09 -11.21 10.67
N GLY A 120 2.12 -12.11 10.51
CA GLY A 120 0.94 -12.18 11.37
C GLY A 120 -0.02 -11.00 11.21
N VAL A 121 -0.02 -10.33 10.06
CA VAL A 121 -0.95 -9.23 9.81
C VAL A 121 -2.33 -9.78 9.41
N GLU A 122 -3.38 -9.19 9.94
CA GLU A 122 -4.75 -9.53 9.54
C GLU A 122 -5.08 -8.88 8.18
N VAL A 123 -5.56 -9.70 7.25
CA VAL A 123 -5.79 -9.28 5.86
C VAL A 123 -7.21 -9.55 5.42
N ASP A 124 -7.80 -8.55 4.77
CA ASP A 124 -9.05 -8.68 4.02
C ASP A 124 -8.72 -8.62 2.52
N TYR A 125 -8.97 -9.71 1.81
CA TYR A 125 -8.70 -9.80 0.38
C TYR A 125 -9.93 -9.37 -0.41
N LEU A 126 -9.75 -8.38 -1.29
CA LEU A 126 -10.75 -8.01 -2.28
C LEU A 126 -10.74 -8.99 -3.46
N THR A 127 -11.88 -9.48 -3.82
CA THR A 127 -12.07 -10.35 -4.99
C THR A 127 -12.36 -9.58 -6.27
#